data_94c075f16ee39b820b6ae247f48e0044
#
_entry.id   94c075f16ee39b820b6ae247f48e0044
#
_cell.length_a   1.000
_cell.length_b   1.000
_cell.length_c   1.000
_cell.angle_alpha   90.00
_cell.angle_beta   90.00
_cell.angle_gamma   90.00
#
_symmetry.space_group_name_H-M   'P 1'
#
loop_
_entity.id
_entity.type
_entity.pdbx_description
1 polymer ?
#
loop_
_entity_poly.entity_id
_entity_poly.type
_entity_poly.pdbx_seq_one_letter_code
_entity_poly.pdbx_strand_id
1 'polypeptide(L)'
;QNEFTSLKNDISGEVHIGAGETETLKSIGDIINDIRSIHSEIIFHMYSGIMEDVLERIDNGLLDFGIVMQPVDLAKYNAINLPEKDVWGVVMRKDSPLAKKEFVTYEDMEKVPLILSRKAFRKPTPDNDFYRWFNKNQSKLDIAATHTLFYNAALMVEQGVGYMFTLDNLA
;
A
#
# COMPACT_ATOMS: atom_id res chain seq x y z
N GLN A 1 -16.43 -2.54 54.79
CA GLN A 1 -15.88 -1.32 54.19
C GLN A 1 -15.25 -1.69 52.86
N ASN A 2 -15.99 -1.40 51.79
CA ASN A 2 -15.59 -1.08 50.42
C ASN A 2 -14.29 -1.69 49.84
N GLU A 3 -14.39 -2.86 49.33
CA GLU A 3 -13.59 -3.29 48.18
C GLU A 3 -14.34 -2.95 46.89
N PHE A 4 -14.39 -1.67 46.55
CA PHE A 4 -14.45 -1.23 45.15
C PHE A 4 -13.01 -1.19 44.66
N THR A 5 -12.41 -2.36 44.51
CA THR A 5 -11.22 -2.52 43.67
C THR A 5 -11.68 -2.20 42.28
N SER A 6 -11.17 -1.11 41.72
CA SER A 6 -11.33 -0.72 40.35
C SER A 6 -11.23 -1.98 39.46
N LEU A 7 -12.33 -2.37 38.86
CA LEU A 7 -12.29 -3.18 37.64
C LEU A 7 -11.46 -2.36 36.64
N LYS A 8 -10.15 -2.59 36.60
CA LYS A 8 -9.40 -2.35 35.39
C LYS A 8 -10.16 -3.17 34.35
N ASN A 9 -10.92 -2.49 33.50
CA ASN A 9 -11.41 -3.08 32.28
C ASN A 9 -10.17 -3.37 31.44
N ASP A 10 -9.50 -4.49 31.70
CA ASP A 10 -8.46 -5.01 30.85
C ASP A 10 -9.15 -5.45 29.56
N ILE A 11 -9.23 -4.51 28.62
CA ILE A 11 -9.73 -4.80 27.27
C ILE A 11 -8.71 -5.71 26.63
N SER A 12 -9.16 -6.89 26.21
CA SER A 12 -8.36 -7.88 25.53
C SER A 12 -9.09 -8.37 24.28
N GLY A 13 -8.38 -8.98 23.36
CA GLY A 13 -8.95 -9.53 22.14
C GLY A 13 -7.99 -9.40 20.96
N GLU A 14 -8.51 -9.68 19.78
CA GLU A 14 -7.76 -9.66 18.54
C GLU A 14 -8.38 -8.63 17.58
N VAL A 15 -7.54 -7.91 16.85
CA VAL A 15 -7.94 -6.95 15.82
C VAL A 15 -7.24 -7.32 14.53
N HIS A 16 -8.01 -7.57 13.48
CA HIS A 16 -7.51 -7.99 12.17
C HIS A 16 -7.57 -6.82 11.20
N ILE A 17 -6.40 -6.38 10.72
CA ILE A 17 -6.24 -5.23 9.82
C ILE A 17 -5.68 -5.71 8.48
N GLY A 18 -6.33 -5.36 7.38
CA GLY A 18 -5.82 -5.57 6.02
C GLY A 18 -5.29 -4.28 5.42
N ALA A 19 -4.16 -4.36 4.72
CA ALA A 19 -3.59 -3.20 4.05
C ALA A 19 -2.80 -3.56 2.80
N GLY A 20 -2.74 -2.62 1.84
CA GLY A 20 -1.67 -2.58 0.86
C GLY A 20 -0.37 -2.08 1.50
N GLU A 21 0.72 -2.20 0.76
CA GLU A 21 1.99 -1.61 1.19
C GLU A 21 1.96 -0.09 0.94
N THR A 22 2.04 0.69 2.03
CA THR A 22 1.96 2.16 2.03
C THR A 22 2.69 2.71 3.24
N GLU A 23 3.30 3.89 3.11
CA GLU A 23 3.94 4.58 4.24
C GLU A 23 2.92 5.02 5.31
N THR A 24 1.67 5.18 4.95
CA THR A 24 0.55 5.49 5.88
C THR A 24 0.45 4.49 7.04
N LEU A 25 0.98 3.26 6.87
CA LEU A 25 1.04 2.27 7.95
C LEU A 25 1.89 2.71 9.15
N LYS A 26 2.76 3.70 9.01
CA LYS A 26 3.49 4.29 10.14
C LYS A 26 2.52 4.90 11.16
N SER A 27 1.57 5.72 10.70
CA SER A 27 0.54 6.30 11.56
C SER A 27 -0.35 5.25 12.22
N ILE A 28 -0.65 4.17 11.51
CA ILE A 28 -1.37 3.03 12.10
C ILE A 28 -0.53 2.33 13.17
N GLY A 29 0.78 2.19 12.93
CA GLY A 29 1.73 1.67 13.92
C GLY A 29 1.76 2.50 15.20
N ASP A 30 1.75 3.82 15.09
CA ASP A 30 1.69 4.73 16.23
C ASP A 30 0.39 4.54 17.03
N ILE A 31 -0.76 4.47 16.35
CA ILE A 31 -2.07 4.20 16.97
C ILE A 31 -2.07 2.84 17.70
N ILE A 32 -1.53 1.80 17.07
CA ILE A 32 -1.41 0.47 17.68
C ILE A 32 -0.55 0.55 18.96
N ASN A 33 0.56 1.27 18.90
CA ASN A 33 1.45 1.44 20.05
C ASN A 33 0.75 2.16 21.20
N ASP A 34 0.00 3.23 20.91
CA ASP A 34 -0.78 3.97 21.90
C ASP A 34 -1.86 3.10 22.56
N ILE A 35 -2.61 2.34 21.77
CA ILE A 35 -3.63 1.42 22.28
C ILE A 35 -2.98 0.36 23.19
N ARG A 36 -1.89 -0.26 22.76
CA ARG A 36 -1.21 -1.30 23.53
C ARG A 36 -0.51 -0.78 24.77
N SER A 37 -0.16 0.49 24.83
CA SER A 37 0.37 1.13 26.05
C SER A 37 -0.66 1.14 27.19
N ILE A 38 -1.96 1.14 26.86
CA ILE A 38 -3.08 1.15 27.79
C ILE A 38 -3.68 -0.26 27.96
N HIS A 39 -3.76 -1.00 26.86
CA HIS A 39 -4.41 -2.32 26.75
C HIS A 39 -3.44 -3.34 26.15
N SER A 40 -2.49 -3.83 26.94
CA SER A 40 -1.41 -4.73 26.51
C SER A 40 -1.89 -6.09 25.99
N GLU A 41 -3.08 -6.52 26.41
CA GLU A 41 -3.67 -7.81 26.04
C GLU A 41 -4.36 -7.81 24.65
N ILE A 42 -4.39 -6.66 23.95
CA ILE A 42 -4.89 -6.61 22.57
C ILE A 42 -3.79 -7.07 21.62
N ILE A 43 -4.13 -8.02 20.74
CA ILE A 43 -3.27 -8.53 19.68
C ILE A 43 -3.76 -7.97 18.35
N PHE A 44 -2.84 -7.41 17.56
CA PHE A 44 -3.13 -6.93 16.22
C PHE A 44 -2.54 -7.88 15.17
N HIS A 45 -3.37 -8.29 14.21
CA HIS A 45 -3.00 -9.14 13.09
C HIS A 45 -3.02 -8.33 11.82
N MET A 46 -1.86 -8.24 11.13
CA MET A 46 -1.75 -7.51 9.88
C MET A 46 -1.79 -8.47 8.69
N TYR A 47 -2.75 -8.28 7.81
CA TYR A 47 -2.82 -8.93 6.51
C TYR A 47 -2.35 -7.98 5.42
N SER A 48 -1.27 -8.34 4.71
CA SER A 48 -0.77 -7.58 3.57
C SER A 48 -1.31 -8.15 2.26
N GLY A 49 -1.99 -7.33 1.48
CA GLY A 49 -2.59 -7.76 0.23
C GLY A 49 -2.97 -6.60 -0.68
N ILE A 50 -3.44 -6.92 -1.87
CA ILE A 50 -4.01 -5.91 -2.77
C ILE A 50 -5.40 -5.50 -2.28
N MET A 51 -5.85 -4.32 -2.70
CA MET A 51 -7.12 -3.72 -2.25
C MET A 51 -8.30 -4.69 -2.38
N GLU A 52 -8.39 -5.42 -3.49
CA GLU A 52 -9.49 -6.35 -3.75
C GLU A 52 -9.52 -7.48 -2.74
N ASP A 53 -8.36 -8.04 -2.41
CA ASP A 53 -8.25 -9.12 -1.42
C ASP A 53 -8.59 -8.60 -0.01
N VAL A 54 -8.21 -7.36 0.30
CA VAL A 54 -8.55 -6.69 1.57
C VAL A 54 -10.06 -6.50 1.68
N LEU A 55 -10.70 -5.95 0.64
CA LEU A 55 -12.14 -5.71 0.63
C LEU A 55 -12.93 -7.03 0.68
N GLU A 56 -12.53 -8.06 -0.07
CA GLU A 56 -13.15 -9.38 -0.02
C GLU A 56 -13.09 -9.98 1.39
N ARG A 57 -11.95 -9.82 2.08
CA ARG A 57 -11.79 -10.31 3.45
C ARG A 57 -12.63 -9.55 4.46
N ILE A 58 -12.81 -8.24 4.28
CA ILE A 58 -13.75 -7.44 5.09
C ILE A 58 -15.18 -7.92 4.85
N ASP A 59 -15.58 -8.10 3.59
CA ASP A 59 -16.93 -8.60 3.24
C ASP A 59 -17.23 -9.97 3.84
N ASN A 60 -16.21 -10.80 3.99
CA ASN A 60 -16.32 -12.14 4.61
C ASN A 60 -16.12 -12.12 6.14
N GLY A 61 -15.97 -10.97 6.77
CA GLY A 61 -15.76 -10.85 8.22
C GLY A 61 -14.44 -11.41 8.72
N LEU A 62 -13.43 -11.49 7.86
CA LEU A 62 -12.08 -11.96 8.18
C LEU A 62 -11.13 -10.81 8.59
N LEU A 63 -11.55 -9.58 8.38
CA LEU A 63 -10.84 -8.37 8.81
C LEU A 63 -11.84 -7.41 9.43
N ASP A 64 -11.39 -6.73 10.49
CA ASP A 64 -12.17 -5.68 11.17
C ASP A 64 -11.99 -4.33 10.45
N PHE A 65 -10.79 -4.08 9.93
CA PHE A 65 -10.43 -2.84 9.23
C PHE A 65 -9.64 -3.12 7.95
N GLY A 66 -9.81 -2.21 6.98
CA GLY A 66 -9.02 -2.20 5.74
C GLY A 66 -8.45 -0.83 5.45
N ILE A 67 -7.17 -0.77 5.12
CA ILE A 67 -6.49 0.43 4.66
C ILE A 67 -6.30 0.29 3.16
N VAL A 68 -7.00 1.13 2.41
CA VAL A 68 -7.05 1.04 0.96
C VAL A 68 -6.78 2.40 0.31
N MET A 69 -6.10 2.38 -0.82
CA MET A 69 -5.85 3.58 -1.61
C MET A 69 -7.04 3.89 -2.52
N GLN A 70 -7.38 5.17 -2.60
CA GLN A 70 -8.36 5.63 -3.60
C GLN A 70 -7.75 5.57 -5.04
N PRO A 71 -8.61 5.44 -6.07
CA PRO A 71 -10.06 5.39 -6.05
C PRO A 71 -10.61 3.99 -5.70
N VAL A 72 -11.62 3.95 -4.86
CA VAL A 72 -12.32 2.73 -4.45
C VAL A 72 -13.79 3.05 -4.18
N ASP A 73 -14.69 2.15 -4.56
CA ASP A 73 -16.10 2.27 -4.18
C ASP A 73 -16.27 1.84 -2.72
N LEU A 74 -16.52 2.83 -1.87
CA LEU A 74 -16.71 2.65 -0.42
C LEU A 74 -18.18 2.79 0.00
N ALA A 75 -19.13 2.81 -0.94
CA ALA A 75 -20.55 3.09 -0.63
C ALA A 75 -21.17 2.14 0.41
N LYS A 76 -20.65 0.91 0.51
CA LYS A 76 -21.12 -0.10 1.48
C LYS A 76 -20.31 -0.18 2.77
N TYR A 77 -19.29 0.66 2.93
CA TYR A 77 -18.40 0.66 4.10
C TYR A 77 -18.52 1.96 4.88
N ASN A 78 -18.25 1.88 6.18
CA ASN A 78 -17.94 3.05 6.98
C ASN A 78 -16.48 3.40 6.74
N ALA A 79 -16.21 4.53 6.10
CA ALA A 79 -14.86 4.91 5.72
C ALA A 79 -14.48 6.29 6.26
N ILE A 80 -13.21 6.43 6.61
CA ILE A 80 -12.59 7.71 6.95
C ILE A 80 -11.40 7.94 6.01
N ASN A 81 -11.14 9.20 5.67
CA ASN A 81 -9.94 9.56 4.93
C ASN A 81 -8.80 9.84 5.90
N LEU A 82 -7.67 9.20 5.67
CA LEU A 82 -6.43 9.53 6.37
C LEU A 82 -5.81 10.79 5.74
N PRO A 83 -5.12 11.63 6.52
CA PRO A 83 -4.54 12.89 6.01
C PRO A 83 -3.30 12.66 5.14
N GLU A 84 -2.61 11.55 5.33
CA GLU A 84 -1.40 11.17 4.59
C GLU A 84 -1.72 10.92 3.11
N LYS A 85 -0.76 11.22 2.26
CA LYS A 85 -0.84 10.97 0.82
C LYS A 85 0.37 10.20 0.36
N ASP A 86 0.13 9.09 -0.30
CA ASP A 86 1.17 8.38 -1.02
C ASP A 86 1.61 9.17 -2.26
N VAL A 87 2.89 9.12 -2.54
CA VAL A 87 3.50 9.73 -3.73
C VAL A 87 4.02 8.62 -4.63
N TRP A 88 3.81 8.76 -5.94
CA TRP A 88 4.35 7.82 -6.91
C TRP A 88 5.83 8.06 -7.16
N GLY A 89 6.61 6.99 -7.21
CA GLY A 89 8.04 7.01 -7.44
C GLY A 89 8.53 5.89 -8.33
N VAL A 90 9.82 5.89 -8.61
CA VAL A 90 10.49 4.83 -9.37
C VAL A 90 11.64 4.28 -8.55
N VAL A 91 11.56 3.01 -8.21
CA VAL A 91 12.66 2.28 -7.58
C VAL A 91 13.58 1.76 -8.69
N MET A 92 14.87 2.04 -8.55
CA MET A 92 15.90 1.66 -9.49
C MET A 92 17.24 1.43 -8.80
N ARG A 93 18.16 0.81 -9.50
CA ARG A 93 19.54 0.67 -9.00
C ARG A 93 20.22 2.05 -8.89
N LYS A 94 21.06 2.23 -7.88
CA LYS A 94 21.79 3.48 -7.64
C LYS A 94 22.74 3.85 -8.79
N ASP A 95 23.22 2.86 -9.53
CA ASP A 95 24.10 3.05 -10.70
C ASP A 95 23.32 3.37 -11.99
N SER A 96 21.98 3.41 -11.95
CA SER A 96 21.15 3.77 -13.10
C SER A 96 21.41 5.22 -13.56
N PRO A 97 21.43 5.47 -14.86
CA PRO A 97 21.47 6.84 -15.40
C PRO A 97 20.29 7.69 -14.92
N LEU A 98 19.11 7.11 -14.71
CA LEU A 98 17.91 7.82 -14.25
C LEU A 98 18.02 8.23 -12.76
N ALA A 99 18.85 7.54 -11.96
CA ALA A 99 19.06 7.89 -10.56
C ALA A 99 19.76 9.25 -10.34
N LYS A 100 20.32 9.85 -11.41
CA LYS A 100 20.95 11.19 -11.38
C LYS A 100 19.94 12.30 -11.66
N LYS A 101 18.72 11.98 -12.03
CA LYS A 101 17.67 12.96 -12.31
C LYS A 101 16.94 13.34 -11.04
N GLU A 102 16.52 14.59 -10.96
CA GLU A 102 15.67 15.10 -9.89
C GLU A 102 14.27 14.44 -9.92
N PHE A 103 13.76 14.19 -11.13
CA PHE A 103 12.49 13.47 -11.33
C PHE A 103 12.54 12.64 -12.62
N VAL A 104 11.77 11.58 -12.65
CA VAL A 104 11.61 10.68 -13.80
C VAL A 104 10.34 11.05 -14.54
N THR A 105 10.44 11.23 -15.87
CA THR A 105 9.28 11.54 -16.72
C THR A 105 8.70 10.30 -17.35
N TYR A 106 7.50 10.41 -17.94
CA TYR A 106 6.89 9.36 -18.72
C TYR A 106 7.78 8.91 -19.89
N GLU A 107 8.39 9.87 -20.60
CA GLU A 107 9.30 9.64 -21.73
C GLU A 107 10.58 8.89 -21.32
N ASP A 108 10.99 9.01 -20.07
CA ASP A 108 12.09 8.21 -19.53
C ASP A 108 11.65 6.76 -19.33
N MET A 109 10.43 6.56 -18.82
CA MET A 109 9.86 5.23 -18.59
C MET A 109 9.59 4.46 -19.89
N GLU A 110 9.29 5.15 -21.00
CA GLU A 110 9.15 4.52 -22.33
C GLU A 110 10.45 3.88 -22.86
N LYS A 111 11.60 4.23 -22.28
CA LYS A 111 12.93 3.81 -22.79
C LYS A 111 13.58 2.71 -21.95
N VAL A 112 12.92 2.25 -20.93
CA VAL A 112 13.48 1.29 -19.98
C VAL A 112 12.50 0.16 -19.68
N PRO A 113 12.99 -1.04 -19.37
CA PRO A 113 12.12 -2.15 -18.97
C PRO A 113 11.46 -1.84 -17.61
N LEU A 114 10.16 -2.06 -17.50
CA LEU A 114 9.36 -1.71 -16.35
C LEU A 114 8.90 -2.95 -15.57
N ILE A 115 8.86 -2.79 -14.25
CA ILE A 115 8.20 -3.71 -13.33
C ILE A 115 7.00 -2.96 -12.76
N LEU A 116 5.79 -3.44 -13.05
CA LEU A 116 4.55 -2.74 -12.72
C LEU A 116 3.66 -3.56 -11.79
N SER A 117 2.87 -2.87 -10.98
CA SER A 117 1.80 -3.54 -10.24
C SER A 117 0.80 -4.19 -11.20
N ARG A 118 0.33 -5.40 -10.89
CA ARG A 118 -0.74 -6.08 -11.67
C ARG A 118 -1.99 -5.23 -11.85
N LYS A 119 -2.24 -4.27 -10.95
CA LYS A 119 -3.32 -3.29 -11.08
C LYS A 119 -3.16 -2.37 -12.30
N ALA A 120 -1.92 -2.13 -12.74
CA ALA A 120 -1.65 -1.29 -13.91
C ALA A 120 -2.31 -1.82 -15.21
N PHE A 121 -2.65 -3.12 -15.24
CA PHE A 121 -3.27 -3.78 -16.41
C PHE A 121 -4.78 -3.92 -16.33
N ARG A 122 -5.39 -3.55 -15.21
CA ARG A 122 -6.86 -3.58 -15.08
C ARG A 122 -7.49 -2.39 -15.80
N LYS A 123 -8.78 -2.54 -16.20
CA LYS A 123 -9.52 -1.51 -16.93
C LYS A 123 -9.40 -0.14 -16.26
N PRO A 124 -9.12 0.91 -17.03
CA PRO A 124 -9.00 2.26 -16.48
C PRO A 124 -10.32 2.68 -15.82
N THR A 125 -10.23 3.11 -14.57
CA THR A 125 -11.27 3.96 -13.99
C THR A 125 -10.88 5.41 -14.26
N PRO A 126 -11.81 6.27 -14.72
CA PRO A 126 -11.50 7.62 -15.19
C PRO A 126 -10.78 8.52 -14.17
N ASP A 127 -10.87 8.19 -12.87
CA ASP A 127 -10.40 9.04 -11.78
C ASP A 127 -9.06 8.57 -11.14
N ASN A 128 -8.36 7.64 -11.80
CA ASN A 128 -7.09 7.14 -11.29
C ASN A 128 -5.93 7.96 -11.85
N ASP A 129 -5.20 8.69 -11.00
CA ASP A 129 -4.02 9.49 -11.38
C ASP A 129 -2.92 8.66 -12.02
N PHE A 130 -2.74 7.42 -11.58
CA PHE A 130 -1.85 6.45 -12.20
C PHE A 130 -2.22 6.22 -13.67
N TYR A 131 -3.51 6.02 -13.98
CA TYR A 131 -3.98 5.87 -15.35
C TYR A 131 -3.85 7.16 -16.16
N ARG A 132 -4.09 8.32 -15.56
CA ARG A 132 -3.89 9.60 -16.27
C ARG A 132 -2.45 9.79 -16.65
N TRP A 133 -1.53 9.37 -15.81
CA TRP A 133 -0.10 9.49 -16.05
C TRP A 133 0.36 8.47 -17.12
N PHE A 134 -0.11 7.20 -17.06
CA PHE A 134 0.22 6.14 -18.03
C PHE A 134 -0.64 6.15 -19.30
N ASN A 135 -1.75 6.88 -19.34
CA ASN A 135 -2.80 6.70 -20.34
C ASN A 135 -2.45 7.22 -21.74
N LYS A 136 -1.29 7.83 -21.94
CA LYS A 136 -0.96 8.36 -23.27
C LYS A 136 -0.57 7.30 -24.28
N ASN A 137 -0.01 6.15 -23.88
CA ASN A 137 0.35 5.06 -24.81
C ASN A 137 0.93 3.83 -24.08
N GLN A 138 0.13 3.09 -23.32
CA GLN A 138 0.58 1.84 -22.66
C GLN A 138 1.21 0.83 -23.63
N SER A 139 0.81 0.86 -24.92
CA SER A 139 1.35 -0.03 -25.94
C SER A 139 2.82 0.19 -26.28
N LYS A 140 3.43 1.28 -25.80
CA LYS A 140 4.84 1.59 -26.01
C LYS A 140 5.74 1.20 -24.84
N LEU A 141 5.18 0.82 -23.71
CA LEU A 141 5.94 0.47 -22.53
C LEU A 141 6.50 -0.94 -22.66
N ASP A 142 7.79 -1.09 -22.40
CA ASP A 142 8.43 -2.39 -22.23
C ASP A 142 8.18 -2.92 -20.81
N ILE A 143 7.30 -3.90 -20.68
CA ILE A 143 6.92 -4.44 -19.38
C ILE A 143 7.64 -5.77 -19.18
N ALA A 144 8.72 -5.72 -18.42
CA ALA A 144 9.55 -6.88 -18.11
C ALA A 144 8.91 -7.81 -17.07
N ALA A 145 8.19 -7.27 -16.09
CA ALA A 145 7.55 -8.06 -15.03
C ALA A 145 6.36 -7.35 -14.40
N THR A 146 5.53 -8.14 -13.71
CA THR A 146 4.45 -7.60 -12.85
C THR A 146 4.55 -8.17 -11.45
N HIS A 147 4.07 -7.39 -10.47
CA HIS A 147 4.07 -7.78 -9.07
C HIS A 147 2.74 -7.46 -8.37
N THR A 148 2.55 -8.02 -7.20
CA THR A 148 1.43 -7.71 -6.29
C THR A 148 1.91 -6.98 -5.04
N LEU A 149 3.11 -7.32 -4.54
CA LEU A 149 3.74 -6.74 -3.35
C LEU A 149 5.15 -6.27 -3.70
N PHE A 150 5.61 -5.26 -2.97
CA PHE A 150 6.85 -4.52 -3.21
C PHE A 150 8.12 -5.38 -3.15
N TYR A 151 8.29 -6.19 -2.08
CA TYR A 151 9.57 -6.82 -1.76
C TYR A 151 10.14 -7.68 -2.88
N ASN A 152 9.32 -8.56 -3.48
CA ASN A 152 9.78 -9.42 -4.58
C ASN A 152 10.15 -8.60 -5.82
N ALA A 153 9.45 -7.51 -6.07
CA ALA A 153 9.75 -6.60 -7.18
C ALA A 153 11.05 -5.83 -6.93
N ALA A 154 11.32 -5.41 -5.70
CA ALA A 154 12.57 -4.76 -5.33
C ALA A 154 13.79 -5.66 -5.57
N LEU A 155 13.69 -6.97 -5.27
CA LEU A 155 14.74 -7.94 -5.59
C LEU A 155 14.97 -8.07 -7.11
N MET A 156 13.90 -8.00 -7.93
CA MET A 156 14.05 -7.99 -9.38
C MET A 156 14.76 -6.71 -9.88
N VAL A 157 14.47 -5.55 -9.28
CA VAL A 157 15.20 -4.31 -9.58
C VAL A 157 16.67 -4.45 -9.23
N GLU A 158 17.01 -5.01 -8.07
CA GLU A 158 18.39 -5.24 -7.64
C GLU A 158 19.16 -6.10 -8.66
N GLN A 159 18.50 -7.12 -9.22
CA GLN A 159 19.08 -7.98 -10.25
C GLN A 159 19.07 -7.37 -11.67
N GLY A 160 18.58 -6.13 -11.81
CA GLY A 160 18.62 -5.42 -13.09
C GLY A 160 17.52 -5.85 -14.07
N VAL A 161 16.43 -6.49 -13.63
CA VAL A 161 15.30 -6.87 -14.49
C VAL A 161 14.61 -5.64 -15.09
N GLY A 162 14.53 -4.55 -14.31
CA GLY A 162 13.89 -3.31 -14.77
C GLY A 162 13.73 -2.27 -13.67
N TYR A 163 12.92 -1.28 -13.97
CA TYR A 163 12.60 -0.15 -13.10
C TYR A 163 11.19 -0.33 -12.54
N MET A 164 11.04 -0.32 -11.22
CA MET A 164 9.75 -0.52 -10.60
C MET A 164 9.05 0.81 -10.35
N PHE A 165 7.87 0.99 -10.96
CA PHE A 165 6.99 2.09 -10.65
C PHE A 165 6.08 1.70 -9.46
N THR A 166 6.17 2.44 -8.37
CA THR A 166 5.53 2.12 -7.11
C THR A 166 5.32 3.38 -6.26
N LEU A 167 4.84 3.22 -5.04
CA LEU A 167 4.78 4.30 -4.07
C LEU A 167 6.17 4.61 -3.53
N ASP A 168 6.40 5.88 -3.23
CA ASP A 168 7.63 6.37 -2.58
C ASP A 168 7.73 5.85 -1.14
N ASN A 169 8.94 5.90 -0.59
CA ASN A 169 9.25 5.54 0.81
C ASN A 169 8.89 4.09 1.23
N LEU A 170 8.73 3.17 0.28
CA LEU A 170 8.60 1.73 0.58
C LEU A 170 9.94 1.00 0.64
N ALA A 171 11.03 1.68 0.27
CA ALA A 171 12.38 1.12 0.21
C ALA A 171 13.31 1.76 1.26
#